data_a77b9e5474c4175f12fe0b41bd780675
#
_entry.id   a77b9e5474c4175f12fe0b41bd780675
#
_cell.length_a   1.000
_cell.length_b   1.000
_cell.length_c   1.000
_cell.angle_alpha   90.00
_cell.angle_beta   90.00
_cell.angle_gamma   90.00
#
_symmetry.space_group_name_H-M   'P 1'
#
loop_
_entity.id
_entity.type
_entity.pdbx_description
1 polymer ?
#
loop_
_entity_poly.entity_id
_entity_poly.type
_entity_poly.pdbx_seq_one_letter_code
_entity_poly.pdbx_strand_id
1 'polypeptide(L)'
;SYTKDIVKMISAGILFIVAFILEKTIGTEQLVPQIAILTMYLAAYVICGLEVAITSIKAIAKKNFFNENTLMLIASIGAIVLGEYEEAVAVMLFYTVGEFFQSIAVNKSRRSISSLIKTKPETADVLIDGEYITVDPENVETDSIIRVKPGEKIPLDGIVESGNTSIDTSALTGESLPRDITVGDEV
;
A
#
# COMPACT_ATOMS: atom_id res chain seq x y z
N SER A 1 -4.86 -5.83 -7.69
CA SER A 1 -3.90 -6.96 -7.64
C SER A 1 -2.66 -6.53 -8.40
N TYR A 2 -1.53 -6.41 -7.74
CA TYR A 2 -0.24 -5.94 -8.32
C TYR A 2 0.11 -6.62 -9.65
N THR A 3 -0.23 -7.91 -9.81
CA THR A 3 0.03 -8.65 -11.05
C THR A 3 -0.70 -8.05 -12.26
N LYS A 4 -1.95 -7.63 -12.08
CA LYS A 4 -2.73 -7.00 -13.16
C LYS A 4 -2.16 -5.65 -13.54
N ASP A 5 -1.72 -4.87 -12.57
CA ASP A 5 -1.15 -3.53 -12.78
C ASP A 5 0.20 -3.63 -13.49
N ILE A 6 1.03 -4.60 -13.10
CA ILE A 6 2.30 -4.90 -13.79
C ILE A 6 2.07 -5.31 -15.23
N VAL A 7 1.12 -6.21 -15.49
CA VAL A 7 0.82 -6.66 -16.86
C VAL A 7 0.33 -5.50 -17.74
N LYS A 8 -0.54 -4.63 -17.23
CA LYS A 8 -0.97 -3.41 -17.93
C LYS A 8 0.20 -2.50 -18.28
N MET A 9 1.07 -2.20 -17.31
CA MET A 9 2.23 -1.32 -17.52
C MET A 9 3.21 -1.91 -18.54
N ILE A 10 3.52 -3.21 -18.45
CA ILE A 10 4.42 -3.88 -19.38
C ILE A 10 3.80 -3.89 -20.79
N SER A 11 2.53 -4.22 -20.94
CA SER A 11 1.88 -4.25 -22.26
C SER A 11 1.80 -2.86 -22.90
N ALA A 12 1.46 -1.82 -22.14
CA ALA A 12 1.46 -0.44 -22.61
C ALA A 12 2.89 0.03 -22.97
N GLY A 13 3.89 -0.32 -22.17
CA GLY A 13 5.30 -0.01 -22.44
C GLY A 13 5.83 -0.68 -23.71
N ILE A 14 5.49 -1.95 -23.93
CA ILE A 14 5.88 -2.66 -25.15
C ILE A 14 5.23 -2.00 -26.37
N LEU A 15 3.93 -1.71 -26.34
CA LEU A 15 3.22 -1.03 -27.43
C LEU A 15 3.83 0.34 -27.72
N PHE A 16 4.15 1.11 -26.69
CA PHE A 16 4.80 2.41 -26.82
C PHE A 16 6.17 2.30 -27.50
N ILE A 17 7.04 1.40 -27.01
CA ILE A 17 8.39 1.21 -27.55
C ILE A 17 8.33 0.76 -29.02
N VAL A 18 7.44 -0.18 -29.34
CA VAL A 18 7.29 -0.66 -30.72
C VAL A 18 6.78 0.46 -31.63
N ALA A 19 5.74 1.21 -31.20
CA ALA A 19 5.24 2.36 -31.96
C ALA A 19 6.34 3.40 -32.22
N PHE A 20 7.11 3.74 -31.17
CA PHE A 20 8.20 4.70 -31.25
C PHE A 20 9.31 4.27 -32.21
N ILE A 21 9.72 2.99 -32.16
CA ILE A 21 10.73 2.46 -33.06
C ILE A 21 10.22 2.46 -34.53
N LEU A 22 8.96 2.05 -34.73
CA LEU A 22 8.36 2.05 -36.09
C LEU A 22 8.26 3.47 -36.65
N GLU A 23 7.88 4.44 -35.85
CA GLU A 23 7.81 5.84 -36.23
C GLU A 23 9.19 6.36 -36.71
N LYS A 24 10.25 6.09 -35.92
CA LYS A 24 11.62 6.54 -36.25
C LYS A 24 12.26 5.77 -37.38
N THR A 25 11.84 4.52 -37.68
CA THR A 25 12.44 3.67 -38.72
C THR A 25 11.70 3.71 -40.05
N ILE A 26 10.38 3.67 -40.04
CA ILE A 26 9.54 3.62 -41.24
C ILE A 26 9.08 5.02 -41.65
N GLY A 27 8.97 5.93 -40.64
CA GLY A 27 8.39 7.26 -40.82
C GLY A 27 6.87 7.23 -40.93
N THR A 28 6.28 8.41 -41.06
CA THR A 28 4.84 8.62 -41.14
C THR A 28 4.38 9.19 -42.47
N GLU A 29 5.27 9.13 -43.51
CA GLU A 29 4.95 9.73 -44.79
C GLU A 29 3.86 8.97 -45.59
N GLN A 30 3.66 7.68 -45.26
CA GLN A 30 2.61 6.87 -45.88
C GLN A 30 1.43 6.69 -44.92
N LEU A 31 0.22 6.71 -45.47
CA LEU A 31 -1.04 6.65 -44.69
C LEU A 31 -1.17 5.38 -43.84
N VAL A 32 -0.78 4.22 -44.39
CA VAL A 32 -0.94 2.93 -43.72
C VAL A 32 -0.05 2.80 -42.47
N PRO A 33 1.26 3.05 -42.50
CA PRO A 33 2.10 3.03 -41.30
C PRO A 33 1.67 4.11 -40.29
N GLN A 34 1.28 5.29 -40.75
CA GLN A 34 0.81 6.37 -39.87
C GLN A 34 -0.42 5.93 -39.03
N ILE A 35 -1.43 5.33 -39.66
CA ILE A 35 -2.63 4.84 -38.96
C ILE A 35 -2.26 3.72 -37.98
N ALA A 36 -1.37 2.81 -38.36
CA ALA A 36 -0.94 1.70 -37.51
C ALA A 36 -0.21 2.22 -36.26
N ILE A 37 0.75 3.14 -36.40
CA ILE A 37 1.50 3.75 -35.32
C ILE A 37 0.57 4.53 -34.38
N LEU A 38 -0.33 5.35 -34.93
CA LEU A 38 -1.33 6.08 -34.17
C LEU A 38 -2.23 5.14 -33.36
N THR A 39 -2.68 4.05 -33.96
CA THR A 39 -3.53 3.05 -33.28
C THR A 39 -2.77 2.40 -32.12
N MET A 40 -1.47 2.13 -32.28
CA MET A 40 -0.65 1.58 -31.20
C MET A 40 -0.46 2.57 -30.05
N TYR A 41 -0.21 3.86 -30.33
CA TYR A 41 -0.13 4.89 -29.31
C TYR A 41 -1.48 5.05 -28.56
N LEU A 42 -2.58 5.12 -29.28
CA LEU A 42 -3.91 5.22 -28.65
C LEU A 42 -4.24 3.98 -27.82
N ALA A 43 -3.89 2.78 -28.27
CA ALA A 43 -4.08 1.57 -27.49
C ALA A 43 -3.23 1.59 -26.22
N ALA A 44 -1.97 1.95 -26.29
CA ALA A 44 -1.09 2.10 -25.13
C ALA A 44 -1.65 3.14 -24.14
N TYR A 45 -2.11 4.30 -24.66
CA TYR A 45 -2.72 5.35 -23.86
C TYR A 45 -3.97 4.86 -23.11
N VAL A 46 -4.85 4.13 -23.78
CA VAL A 46 -6.06 3.59 -23.14
C VAL A 46 -5.69 2.55 -22.08
N ILE A 47 -4.74 1.66 -22.35
CA ILE A 47 -4.34 0.62 -21.40
C ILE A 47 -3.80 1.22 -20.09
N CYS A 48 -2.94 2.24 -20.14
CA CYS A 48 -2.38 2.86 -18.95
C CYS A 48 -3.24 4.02 -18.39
N GLY A 49 -3.93 4.77 -19.24
CA GLY A 49 -4.64 6.00 -18.85
C GLY A 49 -6.10 5.83 -18.43
N LEU A 50 -6.73 4.69 -18.74
CA LEU A 50 -8.17 4.52 -18.48
C LEU A 50 -8.55 4.68 -17.00
N GLU A 51 -7.75 4.14 -16.10
CA GLU A 51 -7.95 4.22 -14.65
C GLU A 51 -7.79 5.68 -14.16
N VAL A 52 -6.79 6.38 -14.67
CA VAL A 52 -6.54 7.79 -14.38
C VAL A 52 -7.71 8.64 -14.86
N ALA A 53 -8.19 8.40 -16.08
CA ALA A 53 -9.34 9.10 -16.65
C ALA A 53 -10.62 8.90 -15.82
N ILE A 54 -10.93 7.66 -15.45
CA ILE A 54 -12.10 7.34 -14.62
C ILE A 54 -12.00 8.02 -13.24
N THR A 55 -10.82 7.99 -12.62
CA THR A 55 -10.59 8.59 -11.30
C THR A 55 -10.72 10.11 -11.38
N SER A 56 -10.16 10.73 -12.43
CA SER A 56 -10.28 12.18 -12.68
C SER A 56 -11.73 12.60 -12.87
N ILE A 57 -12.51 11.89 -13.69
CA ILE A 57 -13.92 12.19 -13.91
C ILE A 57 -14.71 12.10 -12.60
N LYS A 58 -14.47 11.07 -11.78
CA LYS A 58 -15.10 10.93 -10.47
C LYS A 58 -14.70 12.06 -9.50
N ALA A 59 -13.45 12.50 -9.54
CA ALA A 59 -12.97 13.60 -8.70
C ALA A 59 -13.60 14.94 -9.12
N ILE A 60 -13.69 15.21 -10.42
CA ILE A 60 -14.35 16.38 -10.98
C ILE A 60 -15.84 16.41 -10.56
N ALA A 61 -16.53 15.28 -10.64
CA ALA A 61 -17.93 15.15 -10.22
C ALA A 61 -18.13 15.47 -8.72
N LYS A 62 -17.10 15.23 -7.90
CA LYS A 62 -17.05 15.57 -6.47
C LYS A 62 -16.53 17.01 -6.20
N LYS A 63 -16.40 17.85 -7.22
CA LYS A 63 -15.85 19.22 -7.16
C LYS A 63 -14.38 19.29 -6.72
N ASN A 64 -13.63 18.19 -6.80
CA ASN A 64 -12.20 18.16 -6.55
C ASN A 64 -11.43 18.24 -7.88
N PHE A 65 -11.35 19.46 -8.43
CA PHE A 65 -10.78 19.71 -9.75
C PHE A 65 -9.24 19.67 -9.76
N PHE A 66 -8.61 20.03 -8.64
CA PHE A 66 -7.17 20.19 -8.53
C PHE A 66 -6.55 18.99 -7.82
N ASN A 67 -6.57 17.83 -8.46
CA ASN A 67 -5.82 16.65 -8.02
C ASN A 67 -4.85 16.20 -9.14
N GLU A 68 -3.86 15.42 -8.77
CA GLU A 68 -2.81 14.95 -9.66
C GLU A 68 -3.35 14.19 -10.88
N ASN A 69 -4.35 13.33 -10.69
CA ASN A 69 -4.98 12.58 -11.78
C ASN A 69 -5.62 13.50 -12.81
N THR A 70 -6.32 14.54 -12.37
CA THR A 70 -6.97 15.52 -13.25
C THR A 70 -5.93 16.32 -14.03
N LEU A 71 -4.84 16.73 -13.38
CA LEU A 71 -3.76 17.47 -14.04
C LEU A 71 -3.07 16.61 -15.09
N MET A 72 -2.77 15.34 -14.79
CA MET A 72 -2.16 14.41 -15.75
C MET A 72 -3.09 14.12 -16.93
N LEU A 73 -4.38 13.96 -16.67
CA LEU A 73 -5.37 13.78 -17.73
C LEU A 73 -5.46 15.01 -18.67
N ILE A 74 -5.49 16.21 -18.12
CA ILE A 74 -5.52 17.45 -18.91
C ILE A 74 -4.24 17.59 -19.74
N ALA A 75 -3.07 17.35 -19.13
CA ALA A 75 -1.79 17.44 -19.82
C ALA A 75 -1.69 16.45 -20.98
N SER A 76 -2.09 15.20 -20.77
CA SER A 76 -2.03 14.16 -21.82
C SER A 76 -3.06 14.37 -22.92
N ILE A 77 -4.27 14.85 -22.60
CA ILE A 77 -5.26 15.26 -23.62
C ILE A 77 -4.74 16.46 -24.41
N GLY A 78 -4.11 17.42 -23.75
CA GLY A 78 -3.46 18.55 -24.42
C GLY A 78 -2.41 18.12 -25.45
N ALA A 79 -1.56 17.17 -25.10
CA ALA A 79 -0.57 16.59 -26.02
C ALA A 79 -1.26 15.90 -27.21
N ILE A 80 -2.33 15.13 -26.99
CA ILE A 80 -3.11 14.49 -28.07
C ILE A 80 -3.68 15.53 -29.03
N VAL A 81 -4.24 16.64 -28.51
CA VAL A 81 -4.81 17.72 -29.33
C VAL A 81 -3.75 18.41 -30.16
N LEU A 82 -2.52 18.53 -29.67
CA LEU A 82 -1.38 19.07 -30.40
C LEU A 82 -0.80 18.10 -31.42
N GLY A 83 -1.22 16.84 -31.42
CA GLY A 83 -0.70 15.79 -32.28
C GLY A 83 0.54 15.05 -31.76
N GLU A 84 0.96 15.38 -30.53
CA GLU A 84 2.11 14.82 -29.84
C GLU A 84 1.70 13.51 -29.11
N TYR A 85 1.39 12.48 -29.87
CA TYR A 85 0.85 11.22 -29.34
C TYR A 85 1.87 10.45 -28.50
N GLU A 86 3.15 10.45 -28.91
CA GLU A 86 4.24 9.80 -28.17
C GLU A 86 4.39 10.43 -26.78
N GLU A 87 4.31 11.76 -26.66
CA GLU A 87 4.40 12.49 -25.39
C GLU A 87 3.20 12.19 -24.48
N ALA A 88 1.99 12.16 -25.05
CA ALA A 88 0.79 11.84 -24.31
C ALA A 88 0.87 10.46 -23.64
N VAL A 89 1.34 9.44 -24.40
CA VAL A 89 1.52 8.08 -23.87
C VAL A 89 2.65 8.03 -22.86
N ALA A 90 3.78 8.69 -23.14
CA ALA A 90 4.94 8.71 -22.23
C ALA A 90 4.55 9.31 -20.86
N VAL A 91 3.90 10.47 -20.85
CA VAL A 91 3.42 11.11 -19.61
C VAL A 91 2.51 10.18 -18.81
N MET A 92 1.52 9.57 -19.48
CA MET A 92 0.57 8.69 -18.82
C MET A 92 1.22 7.39 -18.30
N LEU A 93 2.16 6.84 -19.07
CA LEU A 93 2.90 5.63 -18.67
C LEU A 93 3.79 5.91 -17.45
N PHE A 94 4.58 6.99 -17.47
CA PHE A 94 5.42 7.37 -16.34
C PHE A 94 4.61 7.68 -15.10
N TYR A 95 3.47 8.36 -15.25
CA TYR A 95 2.56 8.61 -14.14
C TYR A 95 2.05 7.30 -13.53
N THR A 96 1.57 6.37 -14.35
CA THR A 96 1.05 5.07 -13.87
C THR A 96 2.13 4.24 -13.17
N VAL A 97 3.37 4.27 -13.67
CA VAL A 97 4.52 3.64 -13.02
C VAL A 97 4.81 4.29 -11.66
N GLY A 98 4.79 5.62 -11.58
CA GLY A 98 4.97 6.38 -10.33
C GLY A 98 3.92 6.02 -9.28
N GLU A 99 2.64 6.03 -9.66
CA GLU A 99 1.51 5.63 -8.81
C GLU A 99 1.67 4.19 -8.28
N PHE A 100 2.13 3.28 -9.14
CA PHE A 100 2.38 1.91 -8.74
C PHE A 100 3.45 1.81 -7.64
N PHE A 101 4.60 2.48 -7.80
CA PHE A 101 5.64 2.52 -6.77
C PHE A 101 5.18 3.20 -5.50
N GLN A 102 4.45 4.30 -5.60
CA GLN A 102 3.85 4.99 -4.46
C GLN A 102 2.91 4.06 -3.69
N SER A 103 2.06 3.30 -4.39
CA SER A 103 1.12 2.35 -3.77
C SER A 103 1.85 1.25 -2.99
N ILE A 104 2.97 0.74 -3.52
CA ILE A 104 3.81 -0.25 -2.84
C ILE A 104 4.41 0.34 -1.56
N ALA A 105 4.99 1.55 -1.65
CA ALA A 105 5.62 2.22 -0.51
C ALA A 105 4.61 2.49 0.62
N VAL A 106 3.44 3.04 0.28
CA VAL A 106 2.36 3.32 1.24
C VAL A 106 1.83 2.04 1.88
N ASN A 107 1.59 0.98 1.10
CA ASN A 107 1.09 -0.29 1.62
C ASN A 107 2.11 -0.98 2.53
N LYS A 108 3.41 -0.89 2.22
CA LYS A 108 4.48 -1.41 3.08
C LYS A 108 4.48 -0.69 4.43
N SER A 109 4.42 0.65 4.42
CA SER A 109 4.37 1.47 5.65
C SER A 109 3.14 1.14 6.50
N ARG A 110 1.96 1.04 5.88
CA ARG A 110 0.71 0.68 6.59
C ARG A 110 0.77 -0.71 7.22
N ARG A 111 1.37 -1.69 6.57
CA ARG A 111 1.55 -3.04 7.13
C ARG A 111 2.46 -3.02 8.36
N SER A 112 3.54 -2.25 8.33
CA SER A 112 4.44 -2.10 9.48
C SER A 112 3.71 -1.50 10.68
N ILE A 113 2.91 -0.46 10.49
CA ILE A 113 2.10 0.15 11.55
C ILE A 113 1.02 -0.82 12.04
N SER A 114 0.33 -1.51 11.14
CA SER A 114 -0.71 -2.49 11.50
C SER A 114 -0.16 -3.68 12.26
N SER A 115 1.09 -4.10 12.02
CA SER A 115 1.73 -5.18 12.79
C SER A 115 2.02 -4.76 14.23
N LEU A 116 2.38 -3.50 14.45
CA LEU A 116 2.57 -2.96 15.81
C LEU A 116 1.24 -2.88 16.58
N ILE A 117 0.16 -2.44 15.93
CA ILE A 117 -1.18 -2.36 16.56
C ILE A 117 -1.72 -3.76 16.92
N LYS A 118 -1.48 -4.76 16.07
CA LYS A 118 -1.87 -6.16 16.34
C LYS A 118 -1.08 -6.81 17.48
N THR A 119 -0.09 -6.13 18.05
CA THR A 119 0.68 -6.61 19.20
C THR A 119 -0.12 -6.46 20.50
N LYS A 120 -1.11 -5.53 20.57
CA LYS A 120 -1.98 -5.36 21.75
C LYS A 120 -2.93 -6.58 21.86
N PRO A 121 -2.95 -7.29 22.99
CA PRO A 121 -3.93 -8.34 23.27
C PRO A 121 -5.35 -7.76 23.34
N GLU A 122 -6.33 -8.55 22.90
CA GLU A 122 -7.74 -8.16 22.90
C GLU A 122 -8.44 -8.46 24.24
N THR A 123 -7.82 -9.32 25.07
CA THR A 123 -8.42 -9.77 26.35
C THR A 123 -7.35 -9.90 27.42
N ALA A 124 -7.79 -9.80 28.69
CA ALA A 124 -7.00 -10.08 29.89
C ALA A 124 -7.81 -10.99 30.84
N ASP A 125 -7.14 -12.01 31.41
CA ASP A 125 -7.72 -12.88 32.46
C ASP A 125 -7.47 -12.23 33.83
N VAL A 126 -8.48 -11.62 34.43
CA VAL A 126 -8.39 -10.93 35.72
C VAL A 126 -8.93 -11.80 36.85
N LEU A 127 -8.26 -11.81 38.00
CA LEU A 127 -8.71 -12.51 39.20
C LEU A 127 -9.75 -11.66 39.94
N ILE A 128 -11.01 -12.14 39.97
CA ILE A 128 -12.12 -11.49 40.66
C ILE A 128 -12.79 -12.55 41.55
N ASP A 129 -12.90 -12.28 42.84
CA ASP A 129 -13.54 -13.19 43.81
C ASP A 129 -13.01 -14.63 43.82
N GLY A 130 -11.72 -14.81 43.48
CA GLY A 130 -11.03 -16.11 43.42
C GLY A 130 -11.17 -16.87 42.11
N GLU A 131 -11.86 -16.32 41.11
CA GLU A 131 -11.99 -16.87 39.77
C GLU A 131 -11.37 -15.96 38.72
N TYR A 132 -10.80 -16.55 37.63
CA TYR A 132 -10.28 -15.78 36.53
C TYR A 132 -11.36 -15.51 35.49
N ILE A 133 -11.65 -14.23 35.27
CA ILE A 133 -12.64 -13.75 34.32
C ILE A 133 -11.94 -13.03 33.19
N THR A 134 -12.29 -13.39 31.96
CA THR A 134 -11.75 -12.76 30.75
C THR A 134 -12.50 -11.46 30.48
N VAL A 135 -11.77 -10.34 30.46
CA VAL A 135 -12.31 -8.99 30.23
C VAL A 135 -11.49 -8.24 29.15
N ASP A 136 -12.02 -7.13 28.67
CA ASP A 136 -11.25 -6.20 27.85
C ASP A 136 -10.18 -5.51 28.71
N PRO A 137 -8.92 -5.45 28.27
CA PRO A 137 -7.83 -4.79 29.00
C PRO A 137 -8.14 -3.35 29.43
N GLU A 138 -8.98 -2.64 28.66
CA GLU A 138 -9.38 -1.26 28.98
C GLU A 138 -10.30 -1.16 30.22
N ASN A 139 -10.90 -2.26 30.64
CA ASN A 139 -11.76 -2.34 31.81
C ASN A 139 -11.06 -2.91 33.07
N VAL A 140 -9.75 -3.17 32.98
CA VAL A 140 -8.96 -3.69 34.10
C VAL A 140 -8.57 -2.52 35.01
N GLU A 141 -8.91 -2.61 36.28
CA GLU A 141 -8.53 -1.61 37.28
C GLU A 141 -7.06 -1.73 37.67
N THR A 142 -6.43 -0.61 38.02
CA THR A 142 -5.06 -0.60 38.56
C THR A 142 -4.95 -1.49 39.79
N ASP A 143 -3.82 -2.15 39.97
CA ASP A 143 -3.54 -3.12 41.06
C ASP A 143 -4.36 -4.43 40.97
N SER A 144 -5.03 -4.69 39.85
CA SER A 144 -5.65 -6.00 39.59
C SER A 144 -4.61 -7.07 39.32
N ILE A 145 -4.89 -8.29 39.77
CA ILE A 145 -4.07 -9.46 39.45
C ILE A 145 -4.56 -10.05 38.12
N ILE A 146 -3.68 -10.15 37.16
CA ILE A 146 -3.94 -10.79 35.86
C ILE A 146 -3.13 -12.06 35.73
N ARG A 147 -3.69 -13.02 35.00
CA ARG A 147 -2.97 -14.25 34.64
C ARG A 147 -2.60 -14.24 33.16
N VAL A 148 -1.34 -14.50 32.87
CA VAL A 148 -0.83 -14.70 31.52
C VAL A 148 -0.32 -16.12 31.39
N LYS A 149 -0.82 -16.88 30.41
CA LYS A 149 -0.42 -18.27 30.16
C LYS A 149 0.74 -18.34 29.16
N PRO A 150 1.51 -19.42 29.14
CA PRO A 150 2.56 -19.63 28.17
C PRO A 150 2.04 -19.48 26.72
N GLY A 151 2.72 -18.65 25.94
CA GLY A 151 2.34 -18.35 24.56
C GLY A 151 1.31 -17.23 24.39
N GLU A 152 0.77 -16.70 25.48
CA GLU A 152 -0.08 -15.51 25.46
C GLU A 152 0.75 -14.22 25.50
N LYS A 153 0.18 -13.15 25.03
CA LYS A 153 0.78 -11.80 25.13
C LYS A 153 0.40 -11.16 26.44
N ILE A 154 1.31 -10.42 27.03
CA ILE A 154 1.07 -9.62 28.23
C ILE A 154 0.14 -8.46 27.85
N PRO A 155 -1.07 -8.35 28.42
CA PRO A 155 -2.07 -7.38 27.99
C PRO A 155 -1.88 -5.98 28.57
N LEU A 156 -1.21 -5.84 29.70
CA LEU A 156 -1.04 -4.61 30.46
C LEU A 156 0.34 -4.58 31.11
N ASP A 157 0.88 -3.39 31.30
CA ASP A 157 2.11 -3.19 32.05
C ASP A 157 1.88 -3.56 33.52
N GLY A 158 2.85 -4.20 34.16
CA GLY A 158 2.71 -4.62 35.54
C GLY A 158 3.99 -5.18 36.16
N ILE A 159 3.85 -5.71 37.36
CA ILE A 159 4.93 -6.34 38.13
C ILE A 159 4.60 -7.84 38.30
N VAL A 160 5.58 -8.70 38.09
CA VAL A 160 5.41 -10.13 38.28
C VAL A 160 5.21 -10.45 39.74
N GLU A 161 4.01 -10.91 40.13
CA GLU A 161 3.69 -11.29 41.52
C GLU A 161 4.07 -12.74 41.81
N SER A 162 3.91 -13.63 40.83
CA SER A 162 4.26 -15.05 40.99
C SER A 162 4.63 -15.69 39.65
N GLY A 163 5.50 -16.70 39.71
CA GLY A 163 5.97 -17.43 38.55
C GLY A 163 7.31 -16.92 38.02
N ASN A 164 7.80 -17.61 37.00
CA ASN A 164 9.00 -17.25 36.23
C ASN A 164 8.83 -17.75 34.80
N THR A 165 9.31 -16.99 33.84
CA THR A 165 9.26 -17.34 32.41
C THR A 165 10.24 -16.49 31.61
N SER A 166 10.35 -16.80 30.32
CA SER A 166 11.06 -15.92 29.36
C SER A 166 10.04 -15.25 28.45
N ILE A 167 10.18 -13.94 28.26
CA ILE A 167 9.33 -13.15 27.37
C ILE A 167 10.09 -12.76 26.10
N ASP A 168 9.40 -12.84 24.97
CA ASP A 168 9.91 -12.35 23.68
C ASP A 168 9.59 -10.86 23.51
N THR A 169 10.60 -10.03 23.62
CA THR A 169 10.51 -8.56 23.44
C THR A 169 10.96 -8.12 22.05
N SER A 170 11.26 -9.05 21.14
CA SER A 170 11.85 -8.74 19.82
C SER A 170 11.01 -7.78 18.99
N ALA A 171 9.68 -7.81 19.12
CA ALA A 171 8.77 -6.92 18.43
C ALA A 171 8.88 -5.45 18.89
N LEU A 172 9.35 -5.20 20.12
CA LEU A 172 9.48 -3.87 20.73
C LEU A 172 10.93 -3.37 20.69
N THR A 173 11.88 -4.23 21.07
CA THR A 173 13.31 -3.86 21.22
C THR A 173 14.16 -4.17 20.01
N GLY A 174 13.70 -5.08 19.13
CA GLY A 174 14.48 -5.62 18.02
C GLY A 174 15.52 -6.67 18.44
N GLU A 175 15.63 -7.00 19.72
CA GLU A 175 16.53 -8.03 20.22
C GLU A 175 15.93 -9.41 20.06
N SER A 176 16.68 -10.35 19.49
CA SER A 176 16.19 -11.72 19.21
C SER A 176 16.28 -12.67 20.40
N LEU A 177 16.92 -12.26 21.50
CA LEU A 177 17.05 -13.09 22.70
C LEU A 177 15.88 -12.81 23.64
N PRO A 178 15.15 -13.86 24.08
CA PRO A 178 14.13 -13.72 25.10
C PRO A 178 14.73 -13.19 26.43
N ARG A 179 13.99 -12.36 27.12
CA ARG A 179 14.33 -11.85 28.44
C ARG A 179 13.70 -12.73 29.52
N ASP A 180 14.50 -13.26 30.41
CA ASP A 180 14.00 -13.97 31.59
C ASP A 180 13.40 -12.99 32.58
N ILE A 181 12.25 -13.35 33.13
CA ILE A 181 11.53 -12.58 34.18
C ILE A 181 11.22 -13.44 35.37
N THR A 182 11.30 -12.82 36.54
CA THR A 182 11.06 -13.42 37.86
C THR A 182 10.17 -12.50 38.70
N VAL A 183 9.78 -12.99 39.88
CA VAL A 183 8.96 -12.20 40.82
C VAL A 183 9.65 -10.87 41.17
N GLY A 184 8.91 -9.77 41.02
CA GLY A 184 9.36 -8.42 41.24
C GLY A 184 9.83 -7.68 39.98
N ASP A 185 9.96 -8.35 38.83
CA ASP A 185 10.34 -7.71 37.58
C ASP A 185 9.14 -6.98 36.94
N GLU A 186 9.45 -5.86 36.28
CA GLU A 186 8.47 -5.13 35.47
C GLU A 186 8.33 -5.76 34.07
N VAL A 187 7.11 -5.83 33.60
CA VAL A 187 6.72 -6.39 32.31
C VAL A 187 5.78 -5.48 31.57
#